data_9621f99016387e785885b16fa0081dcd
#
_entry.id   9621f99016387e785885b16fa0081dcd
#
_cell.length_a   1.000
_cell.length_b   1.000
_cell.length_c   1.000
_cell.angle_alpha   90.00
_cell.angle_beta   90.00
_cell.angle_gamma   90.00
#
_symmetry.space_group_name_H-M   'P 1'
#
loop_
_entity.id
_entity.type
_entity.pdbx_description
1 polymer ?
#
loop_
_entity_poly.entity_id
_entity_poly.type
_entity_poly.pdbx_seq_one_letter_code
_entity_poly.pdbx_strand_id
1 'polypeptide(L)'
;MINPSFEENNASLNKFEEMLKTNQVLFFDAIEFESIIHYYIDFAQFNFAKKALKMAMEQHPQNIELMLLQSEIMLFDGSYNDAKILLNQIEQLSPINEEIYLQRANISSKQKDHSKAIEFLLKALDITDEPIEVWNLIGMEYLFLEDYIKAKDFF
;
A
#
# COMPACT_ATOMS: atom_id res chain seq x y z
N MET A 1 -3.34 -11.34 -28.12
CA MET A 1 -3.17 -9.87 -27.97
C MET A 1 -2.50 -9.63 -26.62
N ILE A 2 -1.30 -9.11 -26.63
CA ILE A 2 -0.59 -8.73 -25.40
C ILE A 2 -1.23 -7.44 -24.90
N ASN A 3 -1.54 -7.37 -23.61
CA ASN A 3 -2.18 -6.21 -23.00
C ASN A 3 -1.23 -5.00 -23.10
N PRO A 4 -1.63 -3.86 -23.68
CA PRO A 4 -0.75 -2.69 -23.84
C PRO A 4 -0.14 -2.21 -22.51
N SER A 5 -0.87 -2.31 -21.39
CA SER A 5 -0.38 -1.97 -20.07
C SER A 5 0.78 -2.84 -19.59
N PHE A 6 0.84 -4.09 -20.05
CA PHE A 6 1.93 -5.02 -19.70
C PHE A 6 3.23 -4.68 -20.44
N GLU A 7 3.14 -4.25 -21.70
CA GLU A 7 4.31 -3.81 -22.49
C GLU A 7 4.87 -2.48 -21.96
N GLU A 8 4.02 -1.54 -21.61
CA GLU A 8 4.43 -0.26 -21.03
C GLU A 8 5.11 -0.46 -19.66
N ASN A 9 4.54 -1.30 -18.80
CA ASN A 9 5.12 -1.63 -17.50
C ASN A 9 6.51 -2.30 -17.63
N ASN A 10 6.68 -3.19 -18.60
CA ASN A 10 7.98 -3.81 -18.87
C ASN A 10 9.00 -2.81 -19.42
N ALA A 11 8.57 -1.85 -20.24
CA ALA A 11 9.45 -0.82 -20.79
C ALA A 11 9.97 0.10 -19.67
N SER A 12 9.10 0.54 -18.76
CA SER A 12 9.48 1.37 -17.60
C SER A 12 10.41 0.62 -16.64
N LEU A 13 10.15 -0.66 -16.38
CA LEU A 13 11.01 -1.49 -15.53
C LEU A 13 12.40 -1.64 -16.16
N ASN A 14 12.49 -1.97 -17.45
CA ASN A 14 13.77 -2.12 -18.15
C ASN A 14 14.58 -0.82 -18.15
N LYS A 15 13.92 0.32 -18.38
CA LYS A 15 14.51 1.65 -18.32
C LYS A 15 15.06 1.95 -16.92
N PHE A 16 14.31 1.58 -15.87
CA PHE A 16 14.74 1.74 -14.48
C PHE A 16 15.99 0.88 -14.16
N GLU A 17 16.00 -0.38 -14.58
CA GLU A 17 17.12 -1.29 -14.36
C GLU A 17 18.39 -0.84 -15.11
N GLU A 18 18.25 -0.33 -16.32
CA GLU A 18 19.36 0.26 -17.08
C GLU A 18 19.90 1.51 -16.38
N MET A 19 19.02 2.37 -15.86
CA MET A 19 19.41 3.55 -15.08
C MET A 19 20.25 3.17 -13.85
N LEU A 20 19.86 2.11 -13.12
CA LEU A 20 20.64 1.63 -11.97
C LEU A 20 22.04 1.14 -12.35
N LYS A 21 22.24 0.64 -13.58
CA LYS A 21 23.53 0.17 -14.08
C LYS A 21 24.43 1.31 -14.56
N THR A 22 23.86 2.42 -15.06
CA THR A 22 24.59 3.49 -15.75
C THR A 22 24.85 4.73 -14.90
N ASN A 23 24.35 4.76 -13.66
CA ASN A 23 24.40 5.97 -12.78
C ASN A 23 23.76 7.23 -13.41
N GLN A 24 22.92 7.09 -14.41
CA GLN A 24 22.14 8.19 -14.97
C GLN A 24 20.85 8.35 -14.19
N VAL A 25 20.50 9.57 -13.83
CA VAL A 25 19.20 9.87 -13.23
C VAL A 25 18.21 10.17 -14.34
N LEU A 26 17.26 9.28 -14.54
CA LEU A 26 16.16 9.44 -15.50
C LEU A 26 14.89 9.89 -14.77
N PHE A 27 14.07 10.65 -15.48
CA PHE A 27 12.74 11.01 -15.00
C PHE A 27 11.73 9.91 -15.37
N PHE A 28 10.84 9.61 -14.42
CA PHE A 28 9.69 8.73 -14.61
C PHE A 28 8.44 9.43 -14.10
N ASP A 29 7.30 9.17 -14.73
CA ASP A 29 6.02 9.59 -14.20
C ASP A 29 5.69 8.83 -12.89
N ALA A 30 4.83 9.41 -12.05
CA ALA A 30 4.43 8.78 -10.81
C ALA A 30 3.83 7.38 -11.02
N ILE A 31 3.00 7.22 -12.05
CA ILE A 31 2.39 5.93 -12.41
C ILE A 31 3.44 4.90 -12.84
N GLU A 32 4.49 5.31 -13.54
CA GLU A 32 5.60 4.42 -13.89
C GLU A 32 6.32 3.94 -12.63
N PHE A 33 6.60 4.84 -11.68
CA PHE A 33 7.19 4.46 -10.39
C PHE A 33 6.29 3.51 -9.59
N GLU A 34 4.99 3.76 -9.54
CA GLU A 34 4.03 2.87 -8.88
C GLU A 34 4.12 1.45 -9.45
N SER A 35 4.11 1.31 -10.77
CA SER A 35 4.23 0.02 -11.45
C SER A 35 5.55 -0.68 -11.16
N ILE A 36 6.67 0.06 -11.14
CA ILE A 36 8.00 -0.47 -10.83
C ILE A 36 8.06 -0.94 -9.37
N ILE A 37 7.53 -0.14 -8.44
CA ILE A 37 7.54 -0.46 -7.00
C ILE A 37 6.68 -1.69 -6.73
N HIS A 38 5.46 -1.76 -7.29
CA HIS A 38 4.58 -2.93 -7.14
C HIS A 38 5.23 -4.20 -7.69
N TYR A 39 5.88 -4.12 -8.86
CA TYR A 39 6.62 -5.25 -9.40
C TYR A 39 7.64 -5.80 -8.40
N TYR A 40 8.45 -4.92 -7.80
CA TYR A 40 9.45 -5.37 -6.83
C TYR A 40 8.85 -5.89 -5.53
N ILE A 41 7.72 -5.33 -5.08
CA ILE A 41 6.98 -5.84 -3.91
C ILE A 41 6.43 -7.24 -4.20
N ASP A 42 5.79 -7.44 -5.33
CA ASP A 42 5.17 -8.71 -5.73
C ASP A 42 6.19 -9.85 -5.84
N PHE A 43 7.41 -9.53 -6.24
CA PHE A 43 8.52 -10.48 -6.29
C PHE A 43 9.39 -10.51 -5.03
N ALA A 44 8.91 -9.92 -3.93
CA ALA A 44 9.62 -9.85 -2.64
C ALA A 44 11.03 -9.22 -2.72
N GLN A 45 11.25 -8.36 -3.71
CA GLN A 45 12.51 -7.64 -3.92
C GLN A 45 12.48 -6.26 -3.23
N PHE A 46 12.29 -6.25 -1.92
CA PHE A 46 12.05 -5.04 -1.14
C PHE A 46 13.17 -4.00 -1.21
N ASN A 47 14.42 -4.44 -1.38
CA ASN A 47 15.55 -3.51 -1.52
C ASN A 47 15.44 -2.68 -2.81
N PHE A 48 15.00 -3.29 -3.91
CA PHE A 48 14.76 -2.57 -5.17
C PHE A 48 13.51 -1.70 -5.08
N ALA A 49 12.46 -2.18 -4.43
CA ALA A 49 11.25 -1.38 -4.17
C ALA A 49 11.59 -0.10 -3.39
N LYS A 50 12.41 -0.20 -2.35
CA LYS A 50 12.87 0.96 -1.56
C LYS A 50 13.72 1.93 -2.37
N LYS A 51 14.61 1.44 -3.24
CA LYS A 51 15.39 2.29 -4.14
C LYS A 51 14.50 3.05 -5.11
N ALA A 52 13.55 2.34 -5.74
CA ALA A 52 12.59 2.95 -6.66
C ALA A 52 11.73 3.99 -5.94
N LEU A 53 11.22 3.67 -4.75
CA LEU A 53 10.42 4.58 -3.93
C LEU A 53 11.22 5.85 -3.54
N LYS A 54 12.46 5.71 -3.13
CA LYS A 54 13.31 6.87 -2.80
C LYS A 54 13.41 7.82 -3.99
N MET A 55 13.70 7.31 -5.17
CA MET A 55 13.79 8.11 -6.39
C MET A 55 12.43 8.71 -6.76
N ALA A 56 11.35 7.94 -6.60
CA ALA A 56 9.99 8.40 -6.83
C ALA A 56 9.62 9.59 -5.93
N MET A 57 9.94 9.51 -4.66
CA MET A 57 9.66 10.59 -3.69
C MET A 57 10.53 11.84 -3.92
N GLU A 58 11.74 11.69 -4.47
CA GLU A 58 12.58 12.82 -4.87
C GLU A 58 11.98 13.55 -6.08
N GLN A 59 11.36 12.83 -7.02
CA GLN A 59 10.76 13.41 -8.23
C GLN A 59 9.31 13.86 -8.01
N HIS A 60 8.56 13.19 -7.13
CA HIS A 60 7.14 13.41 -6.86
C HIS A 60 6.84 13.44 -5.34
N PRO A 61 7.34 14.43 -4.59
CA PRO A 61 7.37 14.41 -3.12
C PRO A 61 5.99 14.48 -2.45
N GLN A 62 4.94 14.91 -3.17
CA GLN A 62 3.57 15.04 -2.63
C GLN A 62 2.56 14.15 -3.34
N ASN A 63 3.04 13.15 -4.09
CA ASN A 63 2.14 12.20 -4.72
C ASN A 63 1.56 11.24 -3.67
N ILE A 64 0.24 11.23 -3.53
CA ILE A 64 -0.47 10.46 -2.49
C ILE A 64 -0.24 8.96 -2.64
N GLU A 65 -0.31 8.43 -3.87
CA GLU A 65 -0.14 6.99 -4.12
C GLU A 65 1.27 6.53 -3.76
N LEU A 66 2.29 7.32 -4.08
CA LEU A 66 3.68 7.03 -3.68
C LEU A 66 3.88 7.12 -2.17
N MET A 67 3.22 8.07 -1.50
CA MET A 67 3.25 8.16 -0.03
C MET A 67 2.57 6.96 0.61
N LEU A 68 1.46 6.46 0.04
CA LEU A 68 0.78 5.24 0.51
C LEU A 68 1.67 4.00 0.32
N LEU A 69 2.38 3.88 -0.81
CA LEU A 69 3.37 2.82 -1.02
C LEU A 69 4.54 2.92 -0.02
N GLN A 70 4.96 4.12 0.32
CA GLN A 70 5.98 4.32 1.37
C GLN A 70 5.50 3.79 2.73
N SER A 71 4.26 4.10 3.10
CA SER A 71 3.65 3.58 4.32
C SER A 71 3.55 2.04 4.29
N GLU A 72 3.16 1.46 3.16
CA GLU A 72 3.09 0.00 2.98
C GLU A 72 4.46 -0.66 3.18
N ILE A 73 5.52 -0.12 2.59
CA ILE A 73 6.88 -0.63 2.78
C ILE A 73 7.32 -0.51 4.25
N MET A 74 6.96 0.59 4.94
CA MET A 74 7.20 0.74 6.38
C MET A 74 6.51 -0.36 7.19
N LEU A 75 5.31 -0.82 6.76
CA LEU A 75 4.62 -1.94 7.41
C LEU A 75 5.36 -3.25 7.25
N PHE A 76 5.91 -3.54 6.08
CA PHE A 76 6.76 -4.71 5.87
C PHE A 76 8.02 -4.69 6.73
N ASP A 77 8.58 -3.52 6.97
CA ASP A 77 9.76 -3.34 7.85
C ASP A 77 9.41 -3.36 9.35
N GLY A 78 8.14 -3.36 9.71
CA GLY A 78 7.69 -3.27 11.10
C GLY A 78 7.81 -1.86 11.71
N SER A 79 8.03 -0.83 10.89
CA SER A 79 8.14 0.58 11.31
C SER A 79 6.76 1.21 11.50
N TYR A 80 5.94 0.60 12.39
CA TYR A 80 4.53 0.98 12.54
C TYR A 80 4.31 2.42 13.00
N ASN A 81 5.18 2.95 13.86
CA ASN A 81 5.03 4.33 14.34
C ASN A 81 5.27 5.34 13.22
N ASP A 82 6.29 5.13 12.40
CA ASP A 82 6.60 6.00 11.26
C ASP A 82 5.48 5.93 10.21
N ALA A 83 4.95 4.73 9.97
CA ALA A 83 3.79 4.54 9.09
C ALA A 83 2.55 5.31 9.60
N LYS A 84 2.27 5.27 10.90
CA LYS A 84 1.15 6.03 11.49
C LYS A 84 1.31 7.54 11.30
N ILE A 85 2.53 8.06 11.49
CA ILE A 85 2.83 9.49 11.28
C ILE A 85 2.60 9.85 9.81
N LEU A 86 3.10 9.03 8.89
CA LEU A 86 2.93 9.26 7.46
C LEU A 86 1.45 9.20 7.05
N LEU A 87 0.68 8.23 7.56
CA LEU A 87 -0.76 8.12 7.29
C LEU A 87 -1.54 9.34 7.80
N ASN A 88 -1.14 9.93 8.94
CA ASN A 88 -1.74 11.18 9.42
C ASN A 88 -1.45 12.36 8.47
N GLN A 89 -0.26 12.42 7.88
CA GLN A 89 0.08 13.43 6.87
C GLN A 89 -0.74 13.24 5.59
N ILE A 90 -0.87 11.99 5.13
CA ILE A 90 -1.66 11.66 3.94
C ILE A 90 -3.13 12.04 4.14
N GLU A 91 -3.69 11.77 5.33
CA GLU A 91 -5.08 12.10 5.66
C GLU A 91 -5.37 13.61 5.59
N GLN A 92 -4.39 14.45 5.92
CA GLN A 92 -4.53 15.90 5.76
C GLN A 92 -4.58 16.33 4.29
N LEU A 93 -3.90 15.60 3.41
CA LEU A 93 -3.87 15.87 1.97
C LEU A 93 -5.04 15.22 1.22
N SER A 94 -5.49 14.06 1.68
CA SER A 94 -6.55 13.25 1.09
C SER A 94 -7.47 12.68 2.19
N PRO A 95 -8.41 13.48 2.72
CA PRO A 95 -9.23 13.12 3.89
C PRO A 95 -10.17 11.92 3.66
N ILE A 96 -10.60 11.69 2.42
CA ILE A 96 -11.50 10.61 2.04
C ILE A 96 -10.70 9.62 1.19
N ASN A 97 -9.95 8.75 1.87
CA ASN A 97 -9.11 7.76 1.22
C ASN A 97 -9.18 6.44 2.00
N GLU A 98 -9.78 5.43 1.40
CA GLU A 98 -9.99 4.13 2.05
C GLU A 98 -8.69 3.44 2.43
N GLU A 99 -7.65 3.58 1.60
CA GLU A 99 -6.35 2.95 1.81
C GLU A 99 -5.72 3.35 3.15
N ILE A 100 -5.95 4.59 3.60
CA ILE A 100 -5.50 5.05 4.93
C ILE A 100 -6.09 4.16 6.04
N TYR A 101 -7.39 3.86 5.96
CA TYR A 101 -8.06 3.03 6.96
C TYR A 101 -7.66 1.57 6.85
N LEU A 102 -7.47 1.05 5.64
CA LEU A 102 -6.97 -0.31 5.42
C LEU A 102 -5.57 -0.50 6.00
N GLN A 103 -4.67 0.44 5.77
CA GLN A 103 -3.32 0.39 6.34
C GLN A 103 -3.32 0.56 7.86
N ARG A 104 -4.13 1.45 8.43
CA ARG A 104 -4.31 1.58 9.89
C ARG A 104 -4.87 0.30 10.52
N ALA A 105 -5.81 -0.35 9.85
CA ALA A 105 -6.32 -1.65 10.28
C ALA A 105 -5.23 -2.72 10.28
N ASN A 106 -4.43 -2.78 9.21
CA ASN A 106 -3.30 -3.70 9.11
C ASN A 106 -2.29 -3.48 10.26
N ILE A 107 -1.93 -2.23 10.55
CA ILE A 107 -1.06 -1.90 11.69
C ILE A 107 -1.65 -2.42 13.00
N SER A 108 -2.94 -2.15 13.24
CA SER A 108 -3.63 -2.58 14.47
C SER A 108 -3.66 -4.09 14.59
N SER A 109 -3.96 -4.80 13.51
CA SER A 109 -3.94 -6.27 13.44
C SER A 109 -2.54 -6.84 13.72
N LYS A 110 -1.50 -6.29 13.11
CA LYS A 110 -0.09 -6.69 13.38
C LYS A 110 0.32 -6.45 14.83
N GLN A 111 -0.23 -5.44 15.47
CA GLN A 111 -0.05 -5.15 16.89
C GLN A 111 -1.00 -5.96 17.80
N LYS A 112 -1.78 -6.88 17.22
CA LYS A 112 -2.78 -7.75 17.90
C LYS A 112 -3.94 -6.98 18.54
N ASP A 113 -4.17 -5.75 18.12
CA ASP A 113 -5.35 -4.96 18.50
C ASP A 113 -6.45 -5.15 17.44
N HIS A 114 -7.04 -6.36 17.41
CA HIS A 114 -8.03 -6.76 16.42
C HIS A 114 -9.32 -5.94 16.51
N SER A 115 -9.71 -5.51 17.73
CA SER A 115 -10.88 -4.65 17.92
C SER A 115 -10.69 -3.30 17.22
N LYS A 116 -9.51 -2.70 17.35
CA LYS A 116 -9.18 -1.43 16.69
C LYS A 116 -9.03 -1.60 15.18
N ALA A 117 -8.51 -2.74 14.73
CA ALA A 117 -8.48 -3.08 13.31
C ALA A 117 -9.90 -3.08 12.71
N ILE A 118 -10.87 -3.70 13.39
CA ILE A 118 -12.28 -3.69 12.98
C ILE A 118 -12.84 -2.28 12.92
N GLU A 119 -12.55 -1.41 13.89
CA GLU A 119 -13.01 -0.01 13.86
C GLU A 119 -12.53 0.72 12.60
N PHE A 120 -11.27 0.52 12.19
CA PHE A 120 -10.74 1.12 10.96
C PHE A 120 -11.35 0.49 9.70
N LEU A 121 -11.54 -0.83 9.69
CA LEU A 121 -12.18 -1.52 8.56
C LEU A 121 -13.63 -1.07 8.36
N LEU A 122 -14.38 -0.82 9.43
CA LEU A 122 -15.73 -0.26 9.34
C LEU A 122 -15.73 1.15 8.72
N LYS A 123 -14.71 1.98 9.01
CA LYS A 123 -14.55 3.28 8.36
C LYS A 123 -14.21 3.14 6.87
N ALA A 124 -13.37 2.16 6.52
CA ALA A 124 -13.10 1.84 5.12
C ALA A 124 -14.38 1.38 4.40
N LEU A 125 -15.19 0.56 5.05
CA LEU A 125 -16.43 0.04 4.51
C LEU A 125 -17.44 1.14 4.15
N ASP A 126 -17.46 2.24 4.90
CA ASP A 126 -18.36 3.38 4.65
C ASP A 126 -18.03 4.15 3.36
N ILE A 127 -16.81 4.01 2.84
CA ILE A 127 -16.32 4.79 1.69
C ILE A 127 -15.81 3.95 0.51
N THR A 128 -15.71 2.63 0.67
CA THR A 128 -15.18 1.74 -0.37
C THR A 128 -16.18 1.47 -1.48
N ASP A 129 -15.68 1.34 -2.69
CA ASP A 129 -16.43 0.82 -3.84
C ASP A 129 -16.36 -0.72 -3.93
N GLU A 130 -15.46 -1.36 -3.15
CA GLU A 130 -15.23 -2.81 -3.13
C GLU A 130 -15.51 -3.44 -1.74
N PRO A 131 -16.77 -3.43 -1.27
CA PRO A 131 -17.10 -3.82 0.11
C PRO A 131 -16.79 -5.28 0.44
N ILE A 132 -16.78 -6.17 -0.55
CA ILE A 132 -16.57 -7.62 -0.34
C ILE A 132 -15.18 -7.88 0.27
N GLU A 133 -14.17 -7.19 -0.23
CA GLU A 133 -12.81 -7.33 0.28
C GLU A 133 -12.71 -6.86 1.74
N VAL A 134 -13.32 -5.72 2.05
CA VAL A 134 -13.35 -5.18 3.42
C VAL A 134 -14.15 -6.08 4.36
N TRP A 135 -15.28 -6.66 3.92
CA TRP A 135 -16.03 -7.65 4.71
C TRP A 135 -15.20 -8.87 5.06
N ASN A 136 -14.44 -9.40 4.10
CA ASN A 136 -13.53 -10.52 4.36
C ASN A 136 -12.47 -10.16 5.41
N LEU A 137 -11.90 -8.98 5.34
CA LEU A 137 -10.93 -8.52 6.34
C LEU A 137 -11.56 -8.40 7.74
N ILE A 138 -12.78 -7.86 7.86
CA ILE A 138 -13.52 -7.78 9.13
C ILE A 138 -13.79 -9.19 9.67
N GLY A 139 -14.25 -10.10 8.83
CA GLY A 139 -14.47 -11.49 9.20
C GLY A 139 -13.23 -12.16 9.75
N MET A 140 -12.07 -11.93 9.12
CA MET A 140 -10.77 -12.43 9.60
C MET A 140 -10.40 -11.87 10.98
N GLU A 141 -10.61 -10.57 11.22
CA GLU A 141 -10.34 -9.97 12.53
C GLU A 141 -11.25 -10.57 13.63
N TYR A 142 -12.52 -10.85 13.34
CA TYR A 142 -13.40 -11.55 14.29
C TYR A 142 -12.95 -13.00 14.55
N LEU A 143 -12.36 -13.69 13.55
CA LEU A 143 -11.77 -15.01 13.78
C LEU A 143 -10.56 -14.93 14.73
N PHE A 144 -9.72 -13.90 14.61
CA PHE A 144 -8.63 -13.68 15.56
C PHE A 144 -9.10 -13.37 16.98
N LEU A 145 -10.29 -12.77 17.12
CA LEU A 145 -10.94 -12.55 18.41
C LEU A 145 -11.71 -13.78 18.93
N GLU A 146 -11.71 -14.89 18.17
CA GLU A 146 -12.48 -16.09 18.46
C GLU A 146 -14.02 -15.84 18.52
N ASP A 147 -14.49 -14.72 17.95
CA ASP A 147 -15.91 -14.40 17.82
C ASP A 147 -16.48 -15.00 16.52
N TYR A 148 -16.67 -16.32 16.53
CA TYR A 148 -17.13 -17.07 15.37
C TYR A 148 -18.55 -16.71 14.92
N ILE A 149 -19.36 -16.21 15.84
CA ILE A 149 -20.75 -15.81 15.55
C ILE A 149 -20.73 -14.58 14.64
N LYS A 150 -19.97 -13.54 15.03
CA LYS A 150 -19.83 -12.34 14.23
C LYS A 150 -19.04 -12.58 12.96
N ALA A 151 -17.96 -13.39 13.03
CA ALA A 151 -17.19 -13.74 11.84
C ALA A 151 -18.06 -14.29 10.71
N LYS A 152 -19.03 -15.14 11.04
CA LYS A 152 -19.95 -15.74 10.07
C LYS A 152 -20.78 -14.71 9.29
N ASP A 153 -21.11 -13.57 9.90
CA ASP A 153 -21.94 -12.54 9.27
C ASP A 153 -21.19 -11.81 8.12
N PHE A 154 -19.86 -11.95 8.06
CA PHE A 154 -18.98 -11.29 7.09
C PHE A 154 -18.45 -12.22 5.98
N PHE A 155 -18.72 -13.48 6.07
CA PHE A 155 -18.38 -14.47 5.05
C PHE A 155 -19.68 -15.00 4.39
#